data_2f37a92cccc32abc817e71df8d534601
#
_entry.id   2f37a92cccc32abc817e71df8d534601
#
_cell.length_a   1.000
_cell.length_b   1.000
_cell.length_c   1.000
_cell.angle_alpha   90.00
_cell.angle_beta   90.00
_cell.angle_gamma   90.00
#
_symmetry.space_group_name_H-M   'P 1'
#
loop_
_entity.id
_entity.type
_entity.pdbx_description
1 polymer ?
#
loop_
_entity_poly.entity_id
_entity_poly.type
_entity_poly.pdbx_seq_one_letter_code
_entity_poly.pdbx_strand_id
1 'polypeptide(L)'
;MKLKITILSLVISFLPSISFADAYIENKHGKITWRDCKLFYVYDDYKKDEIIPTIRYIETISNFTFRKWKKSMKKQPHIEIYYLGSSDSNVLGRTTLMDSHNKARINNVYVSMFTKDQDVLLHELLHGIGLAHSDDPNSLMYPYDSENQVLTEQDLINIRNIPCGSKV
;
A
#
# COMPACT_ATOMS: atom_id res chain seq x y z
N MET A 1 2.14 -60.58 33.95
CA MET A 1 2.62 -59.65 32.90
C MET A 1 1.63 -58.47 32.88
N LYS A 2 1.98 -57.32 33.45
CA LYS A 2 1.08 -56.14 33.54
C LYS A 2 1.40 -55.19 32.37
N LEU A 3 0.47 -55.03 31.45
CA LEU A 3 0.57 -54.15 30.29
C LEU A 3 0.39 -52.68 30.78
N LYS A 4 1.44 -51.86 30.68
CA LYS A 4 1.35 -50.43 30.95
C LYS A 4 0.89 -49.71 29.65
N ILE A 5 -0.34 -49.23 29.69
CA ILE A 5 -0.86 -48.36 28.60
C ILE A 5 -0.37 -46.95 28.92
N THR A 6 0.55 -46.44 28.07
CA THR A 6 0.98 -45.04 28.12
C THR A 6 -0.01 -44.23 27.29
N ILE A 7 -0.82 -43.39 27.95
CA ILE A 7 -1.70 -42.44 27.27
C ILE A 7 -0.84 -41.29 26.80
N LEU A 8 -0.63 -41.20 25.48
CA LEU A 8 0.01 -40.06 24.83
C LEU A 8 -1.01 -38.91 24.78
N SER A 9 -0.85 -37.95 25.67
CA SER A 9 -1.69 -36.73 25.68
C SER A 9 -1.29 -35.84 24.53
N LEU A 10 -2.15 -35.78 23.51
CA LEU A 10 -1.99 -34.86 22.35
C LEU A 10 -2.34 -33.45 22.82
N VAL A 11 -1.33 -32.63 23.11
CA VAL A 11 -1.51 -31.21 23.41
C VAL A 11 -1.78 -30.51 22.05
N ILE A 12 -3.04 -30.30 21.72
CA ILE A 12 -3.44 -29.40 20.63
C ILE A 12 -3.22 -27.99 21.13
N SER A 13 -2.07 -27.41 20.81
CA SER A 13 -1.85 -25.98 21.00
C SER A 13 -2.78 -25.22 20.05
N PHE A 14 -3.82 -24.62 20.63
CA PHE A 14 -4.58 -23.57 19.96
C PHE A 14 -3.65 -22.38 19.76
N LEU A 15 -3.08 -22.27 18.55
CA LEU A 15 -2.50 -21.02 18.12
C LEU A 15 -3.68 -20.04 18.01
N PRO A 16 -3.62 -18.85 18.66
CA PRO A 16 -4.62 -17.83 18.41
C PRO A 16 -4.61 -17.55 16.90
N SER A 17 -5.76 -17.65 16.28
CA SER A 17 -5.97 -17.17 14.93
C SER A 17 -5.71 -15.65 14.97
N ILE A 18 -4.53 -15.24 14.52
CA ILE A 18 -4.20 -13.84 14.31
C ILE A 18 -5.17 -13.38 13.22
N SER A 19 -6.21 -12.67 13.61
CA SER A 19 -7.06 -11.96 12.70
C SER A 19 -6.21 -10.83 12.11
N PHE A 20 -5.69 -11.04 10.93
CA PHE A 20 -5.07 -9.95 10.18
C PHE A 20 -6.17 -8.95 9.84
N ALA A 21 -6.08 -7.74 10.39
CA ALA A 21 -6.90 -6.63 9.93
C ALA A 21 -6.78 -6.54 8.40
N ASP A 22 -7.88 -6.22 7.73
CA ASP A 22 -7.88 -6.18 6.26
C ASP A 22 -6.81 -5.21 5.75
N ALA A 23 -5.76 -5.76 5.18
CA ALA A 23 -4.59 -5.02 4.68
C ALA A 23 -4.90 -4.16 3.45
N TYR A 24 -6.15 -4.11 3.01
CA TYR A 24 -6.56 -3.43 1.79
C TYR A 24 -7.61 -2.36 2.06
N ILE A 25 -7.51 -1.26 1.33
CA ILE A 25 -8.50 -0.19 1.40
C ILE A 25 -9.83 -0.71 0.83
N GLU A 26 -10.92 -0.47 1.55
CA GLU A 26 -12.26 -0.92 1.19
C GLU A 26 -13.23 0.25 1.02
N ASN A 27 -14.24 0.05 0.19
CA ASN A 27 -15.43 0.89 0.14
C ASN A 27 -16.68 0.02 0.33
N LYS A 28 -17.87 0.61 0.22
CA LYS A 28 -19.15 -0.12 0.33
C LYS A 28 -19.34 -1.27 -0.70
N HIS A 29 -18.47 -1.39 -1.67
CA HIS A 29 -18.50 -2.43 -2.70
C HIS A 29 -17.37 -3.47 -2.53
N GLY A 30 -16.58 -3.38 -1.46
CA GLY A 30 -15.47 -4.28 -1.13
C GLY A 30 -14.10 -3.67 -1.34
N LYS A 31 -13.08 -4.52 -1.42
CA LYS A 31 -11.68 -4.10 -1.58
C LYS A 31 -11.49 -3.29 -2.86
N ILE A 32 -10.91 -2.09 -2.73
CA ILE A 32 -10.69 -1.22 -3.88
C ILE A 32 -9.45 -1.70 -4.63
N THR A 33 -9.58 -1.84 -5.94
CA THR A 33 -8.51 -2.38 -6.78
C THR A 33 -8.28 -1.54 -8.04
N TRP A 34 -7.10 -1.65 -8.62
CA TRP A 34 -6.84 -1.12 -9.94
C TRP A 34 -7.35 -2.07 -11.04
N ARG A 35 -7.87 -1.49 -12.11
CA ARG A 35 -8.28 -2.24 -13.30
C ARG A 35 -7.10 -2.91 -14.00
N ASP A 36 -5.92 -2.31 -13.91
CA ASP A 36 -4.72 -2.69 -14.63
C ASP A 36 -3.52 -2.57 -13.71
N CYS A 37 -2.57 -3.49 -13.79
CA CYS A 37 -1.33 -3.44 -13.04
C CYS A 37 -0.31 -2.44 -13.62
N LYS A 38 -0.65 -1.81 -14.74
CA LYS A 38 0.17 -0.78 -15.38
C LYS A 38 -0.40 0.61 -15.10
N LEU A 39 0.30 1.36 -14.26
CA LEU A 39 -0.11 2.68 -13.83
C LEU A 39 0.71 3.77 -14.54
N PHE A 40 0.05 4.88 -14.84
CA PHE A 40 0.73 6.07 -15.34
C PHE A 40 0.81 7.10 -14.22
N TYR A 41 1.99 7.66 -14.01
CA TYR A 41 2.20 8.66 -12.98
C TYR A 41 2.74 9.97 -13.56
N VAL A 42 2.41 11.05 -12.89
CA VAL A 42 2.99 12.38 -13.12
C VAL A 42 3.40 12.98 -11.78
N TYR A 43 4.42 13.75 -11.80
CA TYR A 43 4.93 14.48 -10.64
C TYR A 43 5.47 15.82 -11.08
N ASP A 44 5.57 16.74 -10.16
CA ASP A 44 6.28 17.98 -10.34
C ASP A 44 7.80 17.69 -10.45
N ASP A 45 8.43 18.13 -11.54
CA ASP A 45 9.82 17.75 -11.90
C ASP A 45 10.86 18.11 -10.80
N TYR A 46 10.50 18.96 -9.85
CA TYR A 46 11.34 19.39 -8.74
C TYR A 46 11.83 18.24 -7.83
N LYS A 47 11.15 17.08 -7.83
CA LYS A 47 11.41 15.95 -6.93
C LYS A 47 11.74 14.63 -7.65
N LYS A 48 12.20 14.72 -8.85
CA LYS A 48 12.52 13.56 -9.69
C LYS A 48 13.45 12.56 -8.99
N ASP A 49 14.46 13.05 -8.28
CA ASP A 49 15.52 12.22 -7.69
C ASP A 49 15.03 11.43 -6.45
N GLU A 50 13.91 11.84 -5.84
CA GLU A 50 13.27 11.14 -4.73
C GLU A 50 12.19 10.17 -5.24
N ILE A 51 11.38 10.62 -6.21
CA ILE A 51 10.20 9.88 -6.68
C ILE A 51 10.59 8.66 -7.52
N ILE A 52 11.57 8.78 -8.41
CA ILE A 52 11.93 7.67 -9.30
C ILE A 52 12.49 6.47 -8.54
N PRO A 53 13.42 6.60 -7.59
CA PRO A 53 13.87 5.45 -6.81
C PRO A 53 12.75 4.78 -6.03
N THR A 54 11.86 5.55 -5.40
CA THR A 54 10.71 5.00 -4.65
C THR A 54 9.76 4.22 -5.55
N ILE A 55 9.42 4.75 -6.72
CA ILE A 55 8.59 4.03 -7.70
C ILE A 55 9.28 2.74 -8.16
N ARG A 56 10.59 2.79 -8.47
CA ARG A 56 11.34 1.60 -8.85
C ARG A 56 11.35 0.55 -7.75
N TYR A 57 11.49 0.97 -6.51
CA TYR A 57 11.41 0.06 -5.39
C TYR A 57 10.04 -0.63 -5.32
N ILE A 58 8.93 0.10 -5.45
CA ILE A 58 7.58 -0.48 -5.47
C ILE A 58 7.43 -1.49 -6.63
N GLU A 59 7.99 -1.22 -7.81
CA GLU A 59 8.00 -2.18 -8.92
C GLU A 59 8.71 -3.50 -8.56
N THR A 60 9.72 -3.48 -7.68
CA THR A 60 10.43 -4.71 -7.29
C THR A 60 9.67 -5.56 -6.27
N ILE A 61 8.83 -4.93 -5.44
CA ILE A 61 8.14 -5.60 -4.33
C ILE A 61 6.66 -5.90 -4.62
N SER A 62 6.12 -5.41 -5.75
CA SER A 62 4.70 -5.52 -6.12
C SER A 62 4.53 -6.10 -7.52
N ASN A 63 3.28 -6.36 -7.90
CA ASN A 63 2.89 -6.74 -9.27
C ASN A 63 2.61 -5.54 -10.17
N PHE A 64 2.82 -4.32 -9.68
CA PHE A 64 2.57 -3.10 -10.43
C PHE A 64 3.79 -2.70 -11.26
N THR A 65 3.52 -2.06 -12.40
CA THR A 65 4.50 -1.38 -13.23
C THR A 65 4.08 0.06 -13.45
N PHE A 66 5.04 0.98 -13.43
CA PHE A 66 4.77 2.40 -13.50
C PHE A 66 5.44 3.01 -14.74
N ARG A 67 4.71 3.91 -15.42
CA ARG A 67 5.24 4.68 -16.54
C ARG A 67 4.98 6.15 -16.35
N LYS A 68 5.97 6.98 -16.60
CA LYS A 68 5.78 8.43 -16.58
C LYS A 68 4.73 8.83 -17.63
N TRP A 69 3.71 9.53 -17.19
CA TRP A 69 2.68 10.06 -18.07
C TRP A 69 3.25 11.19 -18.94
N LYS A 70 2.76 11.30 -20.16
CA LYS A 70 3.13 12.37 -21.10
C LYS A 70 1.86 13.03 -21.63
N LYS A 71 1.88 14.35 -21.79
CA LYS A 71 0.75 15.14 -22.28
C LYS A 71 0.21 14.66 -23.63
N SER A 72 1.03 13.98 -24.43
CA SER A 72 0.62 13.38 -25.71
C SER A 72 -0.22 12.10 -25.54
N MET A 73 -0.34 11.54 -24.34
CA MET A 73 -1.16 10.36 -24.07
C MET A 73 -2.64 10.74 -24.03
N LYS A 74 -3.50 9.91 -24.63
CA LYS A 74 -4.96 10.12 -24.63
C LYS A 74 -5.60 9.85 -23.27
N LYS A 75 -4.93 9.09 -22.39
CA LYS A 75 -5.38 8.76 -21.03
C LYS A 75 -4.83 9.77 -20.03
N GLN A 76 -5.60 10.07 -19.00
CA GLN A 76 -5.12 10.85 -17.85
C GLN A 76 -4.11 10.03 -17.02
N PRO A 77 -3.24 10.68 -16.23
CA PRO A 77 -2.40 9.96 -15.28
C PRO A 77 -3.28 9.24 -14.25
N HIS A 78 -2.81 8.11 -13.77
CA HIS A 78 -3.46 7.37 -12.70
C HIS A 78 -3.04 7.88 -11.31
N ILE A 79 -1.78 8.28 -11.18
CA ILE A 79 -1.22 8.79 -9.93
C ILE A 79 -0.61 10.16 -10.21
N GLU A 80 -1.02 11.14 -9.43
CA GLU A 80 -0.49 12.51 -9.48
C GLU A 80 0.17 12.81 -8.13
N ILE A 81 1.46 13.14 -8.16
CA ILE A 81 2.27 13.37 -6.96
C ILE A 81 2.59 14.86 -6.88
N TYR A 82 2.14 15.48 -5.80
CA TYR A 82 2.33 16.90 -5.53
C TYR A 82 3.17 17.11 -4.28
N TYR A 83 4.08 18.04 -4.34
CA TYR A 83 4.81 18.52 -3.18
C TYR A 83 4.27 19.89 -2.77
N LEU A 84 3.61 19.96 -1.62
CA LEU A 84 2.89 21.15 -1.16
C LEU A 84 3.68 21.97 -0.13
N GLY A 85 4.89 21.55 0.25
CA GLY A 85 5.66 22.18 1.30
C GLY A 85 5.21 21.75 2.70
N SER A 86 5.58 22.51 3.74
CA SER A 86 5.20 22.21 5.11
C SER A 86 3.70 22.40 5.33
N SER A 87 3.09 21.46 6.06
CA SER A 87 1.71 21.58 6.54
C SER A 87 1.67 22.29 7.89
N ASP A 88 0.62 23.06 8.15
CA ASP A 88 0.31 23.62 9.48
C ASP A 88 -0.20 22.56 10.46
N SER A 89 -0.38 21.33 10.00
CA SER A 89 -0.80 20.16 10.77
C SER A 89 0.36 19.13 10.84
N ASN A 90 0.26 18.19 11.79
CA ASN A 90 1.21 17.08 11.92
C ASN A 90 1.09 16.04 10.80
N VAL A 91 0.43 16.36 9.70
CA VAL A 91 0.28 15.47 8.53
C VAL A 91 1.52 15.61 7.66
N LEU A 92 2.24 14.51 7.46
CA LEU A 92 3.46 14.45 6.64
C LEU A 92 3.17 14.13 5.18
N GLY A 93 2.13 13.34 4.92
CA GLY A 93 1.65 12.97 3.60
C GLY A 93 0.15 12.72 3.61
N ARG A 94 -0.45 12.65 2.43
CA ARG A 94 -1.86 12.28 2.26
C ARG A 94 -2.10 11.68 0.89
N THR A 95 -2.69 10.51 0.88
CA THR A 95 -3.19 9.88 -0.35
C THR A 95 -4.71 10.00 -0.44
N THR A 96 -5.19 10.55 -1.54
CA THR A 96 -6.61 10.65 -1.86
C THR A 96 -6.92 9.72 -3.03
N LEU A 97 -7.74 8.72 -2.77
CA LEU A 97 -8.20 7.77 -3.79
C LEU A 97 -9.52 8.26 -4.39
N MET A 98 -9.57 8.34 -5.71
CA MET A 98 -10.79 8.60 -6.45
C MET A 98 -11.30 7.28 -7.01
N ASP A 99 -12.36 6.76 -6.43
CA ASP A 99 -12.96 5.50 -6.84
C ASP A 99 -14.12 5.70 -7.84
N SER A 100 -14.52 4.64 -8.48
CA SER A 100 -15.72 4.59 -9.30
C SER A 100 -16.93 4.39 -8.40
N HIS A 101 -17.84 5.36 -8.36
CA HIS A 101 -19.03 5.41 -7.47
C HIS A 101 -19.86 4.10 -7.37
N ASN A 102 -19.73 3.21 -8.34
CA ASN A 102 -20.51 1.97 -8.43
C ASN A 102 -19.64 0.70 -8.48
N LYS A 103 -18.34 0.82 -8.26
CA LYS A 103 -17.40 -0.32 -8.36
C LYS A 103 -16.26 -0.13 -7.36
N ALA A 104 -15.74 -1.24 -6.84
CA ALA A 104 -14.54 -1.24 -6.01
C ALA A 104 -13.27 -1.04 -6.89
N ARG A 105 -13.18 0.08 -7.60
CA ARG A 105 -12.07 0.36 -8.52
C ARG A 105 -11.52 1.76 -8.32
N ILE A 106 -10.19 1.83 -8.24
CA ILE A 106 -9.46 3.08 -8.24
C ILE A 106 -9.37 3.62 -9.67
N ASN A 107 -9.71 4.87 -9.87
CA ASN A 107 -9.57 5.58 -11.14
C ASN A 107 -8.35 6.47 -11.15
N ASN A 108 -8.20 7.29 -10.11
CA ASN A 108 -7.09 8.22 -9.95
C ASN A 108 -6.67 8.28 -8.47
N VAL A 109 -5.42 8.66 -8.26
CA VAL A 109 -4.82 8.86 -6.93
C VAL A 109 -4.07 10.18 -6.92
N TYR A 110 -4.29 10.95 -5.88
CA TYR A 110 -3.55 12.18 -5.60
C TYR A 110 -2.71 11.98 -4.35
N VAL A 111 -1.39 12.04 -4.50
CA VAL A 111 -0.42 11.95 -3.40
C VAL A 111 0.08 13.36 -3.11
N SER A 112 -0.27 13.86 -1.93
CA SER A 112 0.15 15.18 -1.45
C SER A 112 1.23 15.01 -0.38
N MET A 113 2.42 15.53 -0.64
CA MET A 113 3.56 15.45 0.26
C MET A 113 3.80 16.77 0.96
N PHE A 114 3.96 16.75 2.27
CA PHE A 114 4.27 17.90 3.12
C PHE A 114 5.69 17.82 3.71
N THR A 115 6.37 16.71 3.52
CA THR A 115 7.78 16.47 3.88
C THR A 115 8.57 15.97 2.70
N LYS A 116 9.90 16.01 2.81
CA LYS A 116 10.83 15.42 1.83
C LYS A 116 11.21 13.99 2.15
N ASP A 117 10.60 13.42 3.18
CA ASP A 117 10.92 12.09 3.66
C ASP A 117 10.51 11.04 2.61
N GLN A 118 11.44 10.14 2.28
CA GLN A 118 11.20 9.08 1.30
C GLN A 118 10.33 7.96 1.86
N ASP A 119 10.38 7.73 3.16
CA ASP A 119 9.56 6.71 3.82
C ASP A 119 8.10 7.14 3.83
N VAL A 120 7.83 8.43 4.07
CA VAL A 120 6.48 8.99 3.92
C VAL A 120 6.00 8.90 2.47
N LEU A 121 6.86 9.20 1.48
CA LEU A 121 6.49 9.05 0.07
C LEU A 121 6.17 7.59 -0.29
N LEU A 122 6.96 6.64 0.22
CA LEU A 122 6.72 5.22 0.02
C LEU A 122 5.40 4.79 0.65
N HIS A 123 5.13 5.18 1.90
CA HIS A 123 3.86 4.95 2.61
C HIS A 123 2.67 5.44 1.77
N GLU A 124 2.70 6.68 1.32
CA GLU A 124 1.61 7.27 0.54
C GLU A 124 1.42 6.60 -0.83
N LEU A 125 2.50 6.23 -1.51
CA LEU A 125 2.39 5.51 -2.77
C LEU A 125 1.87 4.08 -2.62
N LEU A 126 2.14 3.43 -1.49
CA LEU A 126 1.58 2.12 -1.16
C LEU A 126 0.07 2.21 -0.92
N HIS A 127 -0.41 3.29 -0.27
CA HIS A 127 -1.84 3.59 -0.26
C HIS A 127 -2.39 3.78 -1.68
N GLY A 128 -1.63 4.46 -2.53
CA GLY A 128 -2.00 4.68 -3.92
C GLY A 128 -2.21 3.41 -4.73
N ILE A 129 -1.58 2.30 -4.37
CA ILE A 129 -1.83 1.00 -5.02
C ILE A 129 -2.90 0.17 -4.32
N GLY A 130 -3.40 0.60 -3.16
CA GLY A 130 -4.53 -0.03 -2.47
C GLY A 130 -4.20 -0.68 -1.12
N LEU A 131 -3.00 -0.49 -0.58
CA LEU A 131 -2.63 -0.98 0.75
C LEU A 131 -3.21 -0.08 1.84
N ALA A 132 -3.83 -0.67 2.87
CA ALA A 132 -4.32 0.04 4.04
C ALA A 132 -3.22 0.24 5.10
N HIS A 133 -3.56 0.94 6.19
CA HIS A 133 -2.69 1.03 7.35
C HIS A 133 -2.49 -0.35 8.00
N SER A 134 -1.35 -0.49 8.67
CA SER A 134 -1.04 -1.62 9.56
C SER A 134 -1.28 -1.24 11.01
N ASP A 135 -1.69 -2.21 11.82
CA ASP A 135 -1.78 -2.05 13.28
C ASP A 135 -0.42 -2.29 13.99
N ASP A 136 0.59 -2.78 13.25
CA ASP A 136 1.94 -2.98 13.79
C ASP A 136 2.71 -1.65 13.83
N PRO A 137 3.10 -1.15 15.02
CA PRO A 137 3.83 0.11 15.14
C PRO A 137 5.24 0.08 14.51
N ASN A 138 5.80 -1.09 14.20
CA ASN A 138 7.07 -1.22 13.50
C ASN A 138 6.91 -1.19 11.97
N SER A 139 5.68 -1.32 11.47
CA SER A 139 5.39 -1.26 10.04
C SER A 139 5.50 0.15 9.52
N LEU A 140 6.08 0.30 8.33
CA LEU A 140 6.04 1.54 7.57
C LEU A 140 4.59 1.97 7.28
N MET A 141 3.64 1.04 7.23
CA MET A 141 2.22 1.32 7.00
C MET A 141 1.44 1.68 8.27
N TYR A 142 2.12 1.84 9.42
CA TYR A 142 1.47 2.35 10.63
C TYR A 142 1.07 3.82 10.45
N PRO A 143 -0.12 4.26 10.91
CA PRO A 143 -0.64 5.61 10.59
C PRO A 143 0.07 6.77 11.29
N TYR A 144 0.90 6.48 12.26
CA TYR A 144 1.66 7.48 13.00
C TYR A 144 3.14 7.30 12.76
N ASP A 145 3.83 8.41 12.52
CA ASP A 145 5.29 8.40 12.37
C ASP A 145 5.97 7.99 13.68
N SER A 146 6.88 7.05 13.60
CA SER A 146 7.74 6.62 14.71
C SER A 146 9.11 6.24 14.18
N GLU A 147 10.11 6.32 15.06
CA GLU A 147 11.48 5.93 14.72
C GLU A 147 11.55 4.43 14.34
N ASN A 148 12.35 4.12 13.31
CA ASN A 148 12.68 2.77 12.86
C ASN A 148 11.52 1.97 12.21
N GLN A 149 10.50 2.60 11.66
CA GLN A 149 9.49 1.92 10.85
C GLN A 149 10.11 1.39 9.54
N VAL A 150 9.74 0.16 9.20
CA VAL A 150 10.20 -0.50 7.96
C VAL A 150 9.05 -1.27 7.33
N LEU A 151 9.17 -1.62 6.05
CA LEU A 151 8.25 -2.61 5.48
C LEU A 151 8.48 -3.96 6.14
N THR A 152 7.51 -4.42 6.91
CA THR A 152 7.53 -5.73 7.56
C THR A 152 7.35 -6.85 6.53
N GLU A 153 7.65 -8.09 6.92
CA GLU A 153 7.38 -9.25 6.06
C GLU A 153 5.89 -9.34 5.71
N GLN A 154 5.00 -9.00 6.65
CA GLN A 154 3.56 -8.99 6.40
C GLN A 154 3.16 -7.91 5.39
N ASP A 155 3.75 -6.71 5.47
CA ASP A 155 3.52 -5.67 4.46
C ASP A 155 3.93 -6.14 3.07
N LEU A 156 5.09 -6.78 2.94
CA LEU A 156 5.57 -7.32 1.67
C LEU A 156 4.65 -8.43 1.10
N ILE A 157 4.11 -9.29 1.96
CA ILE A 157 3.11 -10.29 1.57
C ILE A 157 1.84 -9.59 1.07
N ASN A 158 1.35 -8.61 1.80
CA ASN A 158 0.15 -7.86 1.45
C ASN A 158 0.34 -7.11 0.12
N ILE A 159 1.48 -6.43 -0.08
CA ILE A 159 1.82 -5.71 -1.31
C ILE A 159 1.79 -6.63 -2.53
N ARG A 160 2.39 -7.83 -2.43
CA ARG A 160 2.41 -8.82 -3.52
C ARG A 160 1.03 -9.37 -3.85
N ASN A 161 0.14 -9.39 -2.88
CA ASN A 161 -1.22 -9.91 -3.01
C ASN A 161 -2.26 -8.83 -3.35
N ILE A 162 -1.87 -7.56 -3.53
CA ILE A 162 -2.80 -6.52 -3.98
C ILE A 162 -3.36 -6.93 -5.35
N PRO A 163 -4.69 -7.11 -5.46
CA PRO A 163 -5.29 -7.50 -6.71
C PRO A 163 -5.24 -6.36 -7.73
N CYS A 164 -4.76 -6.67 -8.91
CA CYS A 164 -4.85 -5.77 -10.06
C CYS A 164 -5.17 -6.57 -11.32
N GLY A 165 -5.85 -5.97 -12.27
CA GLY A 165 -6.19 -6.64 -13.52
C GLY A 165 -7.29 -7.71 -13.41
N SER A 166 -7.98 -7.82 -12.29
CA SER A 166 -9.08 -8.77 -12.14
C SER A 166 -10.22 -8.43 -13.09
N LYS A 167 -10.53 -9.34 -13.98
CA LYS A 167 -11.81 -9.34 -14.67
C LYS A 167 -12.87 -9.64 -13.59
N VAL A 168 -13.63 -8.64 -13.21
CA VAL A 168 -14.90 -8.82 -12.52
C VAL A 168 -15.97 -9.00 -13.56
#